data_5a3425750d6b112dac4866df7c649fe9
#
_entry.id   5a3425750d6b112dac4866df7c649fe9
#
_cell.length_a   1.000
_cell.length_b   1.000
_cell.length_c   1.000
_cell.angle_alpha   90.00
_cell.angle_beta   90.00
_cell.angle_gamma   90.00
#
_symmetry.space_group_name_H-M   'P 1'
#
loop_
_entity.id
_entity.type
_entity.pdbx_description
1 polymer ?
#
loop_
_entity_poly.entity_id
_entity_poly.type
_entity_poly.pdbx_seq_one_letter_code
_entity_poly.pdbx_strand_id
1 'polypeptide(L)'
;MGLNATSQDWQNHISLYFPDVRLKSYVEIRNHDAQNTLMTLSIPAFWKGIMYNSDAMDEINKILSNYEYEDFMNLRKDSPIQGIQSKLKHIVIIDLIKEFFDISYYSLRENKKSEEKYLEPVYEYIALKRVPADNLIEEFNRKIS
;
A
#
# COMPACT_ATOMS: atom_id res chain seq x y z
N MET A 1 -16.07 28.09 33.84
CA MET A 1 -15.56 26.76 34.27
C MET A 1 -14.82 26.17 33.09
N GLY A 2 -13.51 26.07 33.16
CA GLY A 2 -12.75 25.40 32.13
C GLY A 2 -12.95 23.89 32.26
N LEU A 3 -13.38 23.24 31.18
CA LEU A 3 -13.43 21.78 31.10
C LEU A 3 -11.99 21.29 31.01
N ASN A 4 -11.53 20.51 31.98
CA ASN A 4 -10.24 19.83 31.89
C ASN A 4 -10.42 18.60 30.98
N ALA A 5 -9.59 18.50 29.94
CA ALA A 5 -9.58 17.35 29.06
C ALA A 5 -9.19 16.07 29.84
N THR A 6 -9.93 15.00 29.60
CA THR A 6 -9.70 13.69 30.20
C THR A 6 -8.89 12.79 29.27
N SER A 7 -8.39 11.68 29.78
CA SER A 7 -7.75 10.64 28.95
C SER A 7 -8.72 10.08 27.89
N GLN A 8 -10.02 10.02 28.20
CA GLN A 8 -11.04 9.58 27.26
C GLN A 8 -11.24 10.61 26.13
N ASP A 9 -11.19 11.91 26.43
CA ASP A 9 -11.30 12.96 25.42
C ASP A 9 -10.12 12.89 24.45
N TRP A 10 -8.92 12.60 24.98
CA TRP A 10 -7.73 12.38 24.16
C TRP A 10 -7.88 11.16 23.23
N GLN A 11 -8.34 10.02 23.75
CA GLN A 11 -8.59 8.83 22.94
C GLN A 11 -9.65 9.08 21.86
N ASN A 12 -10.72 9.78 22.19
CA ASN A 12 -11.74 10.17 21.23
C ASN A 12 -11.15 11.08 20.15
N HIS A 13 -10.34 12.07 20.52
CA HIS A 13 -9.68 12.98 19.60
C HIS A 13 -8.76 12.23 18.62
N ILE A 14 -7.91 11.33 19.11
CA ILE A 14 -7.05 10.50 18.25
C ILE A 14 -7.90 9.61 17.31
N SER A 15 -9.06 9.13 17.76
CA SER A 15 -9.92 8.29 16.93
C SER A 15 -10.56 9.03 15.76
N LEU A 16 -10.67 10.36 15.84
CA LEU A 16 -11.19 11.22 14.76
C LEU A 16 -10.12 11.55 13.71
N TYR A 17 -8.84 11.33 14.02
CA TYR A 17 -7.76 11.51 13.07
C TYR A 17 -7.60 10.24 12.23
N PHE A 18 -7.56 10.39 10.90
CA PHE A 18 -7.47 9.30 9.93
C PHE A 18 -6.11 9.29 9.21
N PRO A 19 -5.03 8.87 9.88
CA PRO A 19 -3.74 8.70 9.22
C PRO A 19 -3.75 7.46 8.31
N ASP A 20 -2.84 7.40 7.35
CA ASP A 20 -2.62 6.24 6.48
C ASP A 20 -2.26 4.98 7.28
N VAL A 21 -1.52 5.17 8.38
CA VAL A 21 -1.16 4.13 9.35
C VAL A 21 -1.46 4.62 10.76
N ARG A 22 -2.14 3.80 11.53
CA ARG A 22 -2.47 4.11 12.94
C ARG A 22 -1.93 3.04 13.88
N LEU A 23 -1.23 3.47 14.92
CA LEU A 23 -0.75 2.60 15.98
C LEU A 23 -1.79 2.54 17.10
N LYS A 24 -2.22 1.32 17.44
CA LYS A 24 -3.01 0.94 18.62
C LYS A 24 -2.27 -0.13 19.41
N SER A 25 -2.97 -1.13 19.93
CA SER A 25 -2.35 -2.41 20.37
C SER A 25 -1.88 -3.26 19.16
N TYR A 26 -2.12 -2.81 17.96
CA TYR A 26 -1.74 -3.36 16.68
C TYR A 26 -1.46 -2.22 15.69
N VAL A 27 -0.82 -2.52 14.57
CA VAL A 27 -0.66 -1.59 13.45
C VAL A 27 -1.86 -1.72 12.51
N GLU A 28 -2.56 -0.62 12.26
CA GLU A 28 -3.68 -0.55 11.35
C GLU A 28 -3.28 0.21 10.09
N ILE A 29 -3.29 -0.44 8.95
CA ILE A 29 -3.01 0.15 7.64
C ILE A 29 -4.35 0.51 7.00
N ARG A 30 -4.55 1.78 6.58
CA ARG A 30 -5.86 2.35 6.28
C ARG A 30 -5.99 2.96 4.89
N ASN A 31 -4.94 2.95 4.11
CA ASN A 31 -4.84 3.64 2.83
C ASN A 31 -5.16 2.76 1.61
N HIS A 32 -5.89 1.66 1.81
CA HIS A 32 -6.31 0.80 0.72
C HIS A 32 -7.70 1.19 0.22
N ASP A 33 -7.84 1.25 -1.09
CA ASP A 33 -9.14 1.44 -1.73
C ASP A 33 -10.01 0.18 -1.64
N ALA A 34 -11.32 0.38 -1.70
CA ALA A 34 -12.26 -0.72 -1.83
C ALA A 34 -12.06 -1.44 -3.18
N GLN A 35 -11.96 -2.75 -3.15
CA GLN A 35 -11.65 -3.60 -4.30
C GLN A 35 -12.63 -4.77 -4.38
N ASN A 36 -12.61 -5.50 -5.50
CA ASN A 36 -13.27 -6.79 -5.60
C ASN A 36 -12.65 -7.80 -4.61
N THR A 37 -13.34 -8.93 -4.39
CA THR A 37 -12.94 -9.92 -3.38
C THR A 37 -11.51 -10.44 -3.56
N LEU A 38 -11.08 -10.69 -4.79
CA LEU A 38 -9.74 -11.23 -5.05
C LEU A 38 -8.65 -10.21 -4.73
N MET A 39 -8.82 -8.97 -5.17
CA MET A 39 -7.90 -7.88 -4.86
C MET A 39 -7.91 -7.53 -3.37
N THR A 40 -9.05 -7.64 -2.69
CA THR A 40 -9.14 -7.43 -1.24
C THR A 40 -8.30 -8.45 -0.47
N LEU A 41 -8.26 -9.71 -0.91
CA LEU A 41 -7.43 -10.75 -0.29
C LEU A 41 -5.92 -10.54 -0.53
N SER A 42 -5.55 -9.86 -1.61
CA SER A 42 -4.15 -9.53 -1.89
C SER A 42 -3.56 -8.55 -0.86
N ILE A 43 -4.37 -7.68 -0.28
CA ILE A 43 -3.92 -6.67 0.69
C ILE A 43 -3.28 -7.32 1.93
N PRO A 44 -4.00 -8.17 2.70
CA PRO A 44 -3.40 -8.82 3.86
C PRO A 44 -2.28 -9.77 3.48
N ALA A 45 -2.33 -10.42 2.31
CA ALA A 45 -1.25 -11.28 1.84
C ALA A 45 0.04 -10.47 1.62
N PHE A 46 -0.05 -9.33 0.92
CA PHE A 46 1.09 -8.44 0.68
C PHE A 46 1.74 -7.99 1.99
N TRP A 47 0.96 -7.45 2.91
CA TRP A 47 1.49 -6.98 4.18
C TRP A 47 2.01 -8.10 5.08
N LYS A 48 1.39 -9.28 5.02
CA LYS A 48 1.89 -10.46 5.74
C LYS A 48 3.26 -10.87 5.24
N GLY A 49 3.46 -10.92 3.91
CA GLY A 49 4.75 -11.28 3.32
C GLY A 49 5.89 -10.35 3.77
N ILE A 50 5.58 -9.07 4.01
CA ILE A 50 6.57 -8.10 4.48
C ILE A 50 6.72 -8.15 6.00
N MET A 51 5.62 -7.99 6.76
CA MET A 51 5.67 -7.70 8.20
C MET A 51 5.92 -8.93 9.08
N TYR A 52 5.72 -10.13 8.55
CA TYR A 52 5.92 -11.38 9.30
C TYR A 52 7.19 -12.14 8.92
N ASN A 53 8.07 -11.49 8.15
CA ASN A 53 9.39 -12.00 7.79
C ASN A 53 10.42 -10.88 8.05
N SER A 54 11.37 -11.13 8.94
CA SER A 54 12.41 -10.15 9.32
C SER A 54 13.29 -9.76 8.14
N ASP A 55 13.67 -10.72 7.30
CA ASP A 55 14.57 -10.49 6.18
C ASP A 55 13.88 -9.63 5.11
N ALA A 56 12.60 -9.89 4.84
CA ALA A 56 11.79 -9.04 3.96
C ALA A 56 11.64 -7.61 4.50
N MET A 57 11.41 -7.47 5.80
CA MET A 57 11.32 -6.16 6.46
C MET A 57 12.65 -5.40 6.38
N ASP A 58 13.76 -6.07 6.61
CA ASP A 58 15.10 -5.46 6.55
C ASP A 58 15.46 -5.05 5.13
N GLU A 59 15.10 -5.86 4.13
CA GLU A 59 15.31 -5.54 2.72
C GLU A 59 14.51 -4.27 2.32
N ILE A 60 13.24 -4.20 2.66
CA ILE A 60 12.42 -3.00 2.40
C ILE A 60 12.96 -1.77 3.13
N ASN A 61 13.35 -1.91 4.40
CA ASN A 61 13.95 -0.81 5.15
C ASN A 61 15.25 -0.32 4.50
N LYS A 62 16.09 -1.21 3.98
CA LYS A 62 17.29 -0.85 3.24
C LYS A 62 16.98 -0.08 1.96
N ILE A 63 15.95 -0.48 1.21
CA ILE A 63 15.50 0.25 0.02
C ILE A 63 15.01 1.65 0.42
N LEU A 64 14.11 1.72 1.43
CA LEU A 64 13.51 2.97 1.87
C LEU A 64 14.51 3.94 2.49
N SER A 65 15.60 3.45 3.09
CA SER A 65 16.65 4.29 3.69
C SER A 65 17.40 5.19 2.70
N ASN A 66 17.24 4.96 1.40
CA ASN A 66 17.81 5.80 0.34
C ASN A 66 17.00 7.08 0.07
N TYR A 67 15.85 7.24 0.73
CA TYR A 67 14.90 8.32 0.49
C TYR A 67 14.65 9.13 1.75
N GLU A 68 14.45 10.44 1.57
CA GLU A 68 14.12 11.37 2.63
C GLU A 68 12.61 11.60 2.71
N TYR A 69 12.14 12.11 3.84
CA TYR A 69 10.72 12.45 4.02
C TYR A 69 10.16 13.34 2.89
N GLU A 70 10.97 14.30 2.44
CA GLU A 70 10.59 15.24 1.37
C GLU A 70 10.34 14.51 0.02
N ASP A 71 11.07 13.43 -0.25
CA ASP A 71 10.88 12.62 -1.46
C ASP A 71 9.47 11.99 -1.47
N PHE A 72 9.03 11.47 -0.34
CA PHE A 72 7.69 10.91 -0.18
C PHE A 72 6.60 11.97 -0.26
N MET A 73 6.85 13.16 0.29
CA MET A 73 5.90 14.27 0.21
C MET A 73 5.73 14.77 -1.23
N ASN A 74 6.80 14.77 -2.02
CA ASN A 74 6.73 15.10 -3.45
C ASN A 74 5.99 14.01 -4.23
N LEU A 75 6.31 12.73 -4.00
CA LEU A 75 5.56 11.63 -4.58
C LEU A 75 4.05 11.74 -4.29
N ARG A 76 3.68 12.05 -3.04
CA ARG A 76 2.27 12.22 -2.63
C ARG A 76 1.56 13.34 -3.38
N LYS A 77 2.25 14.42 -3.74
CA LYS A 77 1.70 15.51 -4.55
C LYS A 77 1.52 15.11 -6.01
N ASP A 78 2.45 14.33 -6.55
CA ASP A 78 2.47 13.97 -7.96
C ASP A 78 1.57 12.77 -8.29
N SER A 79 1.42 11.82 -7.35
CA SER A 79 0.66 10.58 -7.57
C SER A 79 -0.79 10.76 -8.03
N PRO A 80 -1.57 11.75 -7.56
CA PRO A 80 -2.92 11.98 -8.07
C PRO A 80 -2.98 12.35 -9.56
N ILE A 81 -1.90 12.89 -10.10
CA ILE A 81 -1.80 13.35 -11.49
C ILE A 81 -1.13 12.31 -12.38
N GLN A 82 -0.02 11.73 -11.92
CA GLN A 82 0.85 10.85 -12.69
C GLN A 82 0.55 9.35 -12.46
N GLY A 83 -0.23 9.02 -11.41
CA GLY A 83 -0.52 7.63 -11.05
C GLY A 83 0.74 6.81 -10.85
N ILE A 84 0.75 5.62 -11.41
CA ILE A 84 1.90 4.68 -11.34
C ILE A 84 3.15 5.15 -12.10
N GLN A 85 3.06 6.22 -12.89
CA GLN A 85 4.19 6.86 -13.57
C GLN A 85 4.89 7.91 -12.70
N SER A 86 4.37 8.21 -11.51
CA SER A 86 5.00 9.09 -10.53
C SER A 86 6.39 8.60 -10.20
N LYS A 87 7.24 9.52 -9.75
CA LYS A 87 8.64 9.20 -9.42
C LYS A 87 8.93 9.46 -7.96
N LEU A 88 9.61 8.51 -7.34
CA LEU A 88 10.31 8.72 -6.08
C LEU A 88 11.77 9.03 -6.42
N LYS A 89 12.19 10.30 -6.34
CA LYS A 89 13.44 10.81 -6.93
C LYS A 89 13.53 10.49 -8.43
N HIS A 90 14.36 9.52 -8.78
CA HIS A 90 14.64 9.10 -10.16
C HIS A 90 13.99 7.75 -10.52
N ILE A 91 13.37 7.05 -9.56
CA ILE A 91 12.75 5.75 -9.78
C ILE A 91 11.26 5.94 -10.06
N VAL A 92 10.76 5.31 -11.11
CA VAL A 92 9.32 5.26 -11.39
C VAL A 92 8.65 4.37 -10.35
N ILE A 93 7.55 4.84 -9.76
CA ILE A 93 6.94 4.16 -8.60
C ILE A 93 6.51 2.72 -8.90
N ILE A 94 6.12 2.41 -10.13
CA ILE A 94 5.74 1.05 -10.51
C ILE A 94 6.90 0.06 -10.39
N ASP A 95 8.13 0.50 -10.62
CA ASP A 95 9.30 -0.36 -10.51
C ASP A 95 9.59 -0.66 -9.03
N LEU A 96 9.42 0.33 -8.13
CA LEU A 96 9.52 0.14 -6.70
C LEU A 96 8.36 -0.73 -6.15
N ILE A 97 7.14 -0.55 -6.65
CA ILE A 97 5.99 -1.41 -6.30
C ILE A 97 6.30 -2.85 -6.68
N LYS A 98 6.87 -3.09 -7.87
CA LYS A 98 7.25 -4.42 -8.31
C LYS A 98 8.29 -5.05 -7.38
N GLU A 99 9.31 -4.30 -6.98
CA GLU A 99 10.34 -4.78 -6.06
C GLU A 99 9.74 -5.19 -4.71
N PHE A 100 8.86 -4.36 -4.12
CA PHE A 100 8.18 -4.69 -2.87
C PHE A 100 7.23 -5.89 -3.02
N PHE A 101 6.59 -5.99 -4.17
CA PHE A 101 5.74 -7.13 -4.49
C PHE A 101 6.56 -8.43 -4.55
N ASP A 102 7.69 -8.42 -5.24
CA ASP A 102 8.57 -9.58 -5.37
C ASP A 102 9.09 -10.02 -3.99
N ILE A 103 9.54 -9.08 -3.14
CA ILE A 103 9.95 -9.36 -1.75
C ILE A 103 8.83 -10.05 -0.97
N SER A 104 7.62 -9.51 -1.01
CA SER A 104 6.46 -10.10 -0.33
C SER A 104 6.10 -11.49 -0.87
N TYR A 105 6.10 -11.65 -2.19
CA TYR A 105 5.78 -12.90 -2.86
C TYR A 105 6.75 -14.03 -2.45
N TYR A 106 8.05 -13.78 -2.55
CA TYR A 106 9.05 -14.78 -2.17
C TYR A 106 9.03 -15.10 -0.68
N SER A 107 8.83 -14.12 0.17
CA SER A 107 8.65 -14.32 1.60
C SER A 107 7.47 -15.25 1.94
N LEU A 108 6.31 -15.07 1.29
CA LEU A 108 5.15 -15.95 1.48
C LEU A 108 5.41 -17.35 0.96
N ARG A 109 6.11 -17.46 -0.16
CA ARG A 109 6.44 -18.76 -0.77
C ARG A 109 7.37 -19.60 0.10
N GLU A 110 8.33 -18.95 0.77
CA GLU A 110 9.24 -19.64 1.71
C GLU A 110 8.50 -20.28 2.88
N ASN A 111 7.39 -19.69 3.32
CA ASN A 111 6.54 -20.22 4.38
C ASN A 111 5.79 -21.52 4.01
N LYS A 112 5.83 -21.94 2.74
CA LYS A 112 5.22 -23.18 2.21
C LYS A 112 3.72 -23.36 2.52
N LYS A 113 3.00 -22.26 2.72
CA LYS A 113 1.55 -22.25 2.99
C LYS A 113 0.72 -21.95 1.75
N SER A 114 1.35 -21.77 0.59
CA SER A 114 0.74 -21.39 -0.68
C SER A 114 -0.11 -20.11 -0.58
N GLU A 115 0.31 -19.18 0.26
CA GLU A 115 -0.40 -17.90 0.46
C GLU A 115 0.00 -16.87 -0.61
N GLU A 116 1.13 -17.05 -1.30
CA GLU A 116 1.58 -16.24 -2.43
C GLU A 116 0.55 -16.19 -3.57
N LYS A 117 -0.29 -17.20 -3.72
CA LYS A 117 -1.38 -17.24 -4.71
C LYS A 117 -2.36 -16.07 -4.58
N TYR A 118 -2.53 -15.51 -3.39
CA TYR A 118 -3.39 -14.35 -3.18
C TYR A 118 -2.81 -13.05 -3.76
N LEU A 119 -1.54 -13.05 -4.17
CA LEU A 119 -0.90 -11.92 -4.83
C LEU A 119 -1.04 -11.94 -6.36
N GLU A 120 -1.47 -13.06 -6.95
CA GLU A 120 -1.63 -13.22 -8.41
C GLU A 120 -2.45 -12.10 -9.07
N PRO A 121 -3.60 -11.65 -8.50
CA PRO A 121 -4.39 -10.58 -9.11
C PRO A 121 -3.64 -9.24 -9.21
N VAL A 122 -2.76 -8.95 -8.24
CA VAL A 122 -1.94 -7.73 -8.25
C VAL A 122 -0.81 -7.86 -9.28
N TYR A 123 -0.26 -9.05 -9.44
CA TYR A 123 0.81 -9.30 -10.41
C TYR A 123 0.41 -8.92 -11.83
N GLU A 124 -0.80 -9.23 -12.26
CA GLU A 124 -1.33 -8.88 -13.58
C GLU A 124 -1.30 -7.35 -13.80
N TYR A 125 -1.76 -6.58 -12.81
CA TYR A 125 -1.75 -5.12 -12.89
C TYR A 125 -0.33 -4.56 -12.95
N ILE A 126 0.60 -5.09 -12.15
CA ILE A 126 2.01 -4.69 -12.16
C ILE A 126 2.63 -5.01 -13.54
N ALA A 127 2.41 -6.21 -14.08
CA ALA A 127 2.96 -6.65 -15.36
C ALA A 127 2.46 -5.78 -16.53
N LEU A 128 1.18 -5.39 -16.49
CA LEU A 128 0.57 -4.54 -17.49
C LEU A 128 0.84 -3.04 -17.25
N LYS A 129 1.47 -2.67 -16.15
CA LYS A 129 1.66 -1.27 -15.71
C LYS A 129 0.32 -0.50 -15.67
N ARG A 130 -0.70 -1.13 -15.12
CA ARG A 130 -2.07 -0.61 -15.03
C ARG A 130 -2.54 -0.56 -13.58
N VAL A 131 -3.65 0.14 -13.37
CA VAL A 131 -4.39 0.18 -12.09
C VAL A 131 -5.84 -0.24 -12.34
N PRO A 132 -6.57 -0.72 -11.32
CA PRO A 132 -7.97 -1.12 -11.48
C PRO A 132 -8.87 -0.03 -12.08
N ALA A 133 -8.58 1.25 -11.83
CA ALA A 133 -9.30 2.37 -12.41
C ALA A 133 -9.24 2.41 -13.94
N ASP A 134 -8.15 1.96 -14.56
CA ASP A 134 -8.02 1.92 -16.02
C ASP A 134 -9.09 1.04 -16.66
N ASN A 135 -9.40 -0.11 -16.03
CA ASN A 135 -10.45 -1.01 -16.50
C ASN A 135 -11.84 -0.37 -16.41
N LEU A 136 -12.09 0.38 -15.32
CA LEU A 136 -13.36 1.11 -15.14
C LEU A 136 -13.54 2.21 -16.19
N ILE A 137 -12.47 2.95 -16.49
CA ILE A 137 -12.48 3.99 -17.52
C ILE A 137 -12.76 3.39 -18.90
N GLU A 138 -12.11 2.28 -19.24
CA GLU A 138 -12.34 1.59 -20.51
C GLU A 138 -13.77 1.05 -20.63
N GLU A 139 -14.32 0.50 -19.56
CA GLU A 139 -15.68 0.01 -19.53
C GLU A 139 -16.69 1.15 -19.68
N PHE A 140 -16.45 2.27 -19.00
CA PHE A 140 -17.28 3.47 -19.12
C PHE A 140 -17.28 3.99 -20.56
N ASN A 141 -16.10 4.16 -21.17
CA ASN A 141 -15.98 4.64 -22.54
C ASN A 141 -16.68 3.74 -23.56
N ARG A 142 -16.65 2.42 -23.35
CA ARG A 142 -17.38 1.47 -24.22
C ARG A 142 -18.90 1.58 -24.10
N LYS A 143 -19.44 2.04 -22.97
CA LYS A 143 -20.89 2.16 -22.77
C LYS A 143 -21.46 3.46 -23.34
N ILE A 144 -20.62 4.46 -23.61
CA ILE A 144 -21.04 5.76 -24.15
C ILE A 144 -20.72 5.93 -25.64
N SER A 145 -19.99 4.97 -26.24
CA SER A 145 -19.70 4.88 -27.68
C SER A 145 -20.78 4.08 -28.39
#